data_b3e85ef8f88751fd294c69b1ce012d0c
#
_entry.id   b3e85ef8f88751fd294c69b1ce012d0c
#
_cell.length_a   1.000
_cell.length_b   1.000
_cell.length_c   1.000
_cell.angle_alpha   90.00
_cell.angle_beta   90.00
_cell.angle_gamma   90.00
#
_symmetry.space_group_name_H-M   'P 1'
#
loop_
_entity.id
_entity.type
_entity.pdbx_description
1 polymer ?
#
loop_
_entity_poly.entity_id
_entity_poly.type
_entity_poly.pdbx_seq_one_letter_code
_entity_poly.pdbx_strand_id
1 'polypeptide(L)'
;MNQKIWDLYAPVYEKAMRLDRRYYQYMYDRIPAQISGKEVLEIATGPGLLAKHVAHPTKRMVATDYSEGMIREAKKGSYPAQLTFAVADATALPYPADSFDVVLIANALHVMPEPELALAEINRVLRTGGLLIAPNFVGHGTGILSRICSKL
;
A
#
# COMPACT_ATOMS: atom_id res chain seq x y z
N MET A 1 7.19 11.55 -8.97
CA MET A 1 5.78 11.93 -8.65
C MET A 1 5.79 13.04 -7.61
N ASN A 2 4.96 14.08 -7.78
CA ASN A 2 5.02 15.24 -6.88
C ASN A 2 4.28 14.92 -5.57
N GLN A 3 5.02 14.75 -4.47
CA GLN A 3 4.50 14.50 -3.11
C GLN A 3 3.36 15.46 -2.74
N LYS A 4 3.49 16.75 -3.10
CA LYS A 4 2.49 17.78 -2.81
C LYS A 4 1.10 17.49 -3.41
N ILE A 5 1.04 16.78 -4.53
CA ILE A 5 -0.23 16.40 -5.16
C ILE A 5 -0.95 15.37 -4.28
N TRP A 6 -0.24 14.36 -3.80
CA TRP A 6 -0.81 13.33 -2.93
C TRP A 6 -1.20 13.89 -1.56
N ASP A 7 -0.41 14.81 -1.00
CA ASP A 7 -0.76 15.52 0.23
C ASP A 7 -2.08 16.29 0.11
N LEU A 8 -2.31 16.92 -1.06
CA LEU A 8 -3.55 17.66 -1.33
C LEU A 8 -4.77 16.75 -1.50
N TYR A 9 -4.58 15.57 -2.12
CA TYR A 9 -5.67 14.62 -2.36
C TYR A 9 -5.99 13.73 -1.16
N ALA A 10 -5.13 13.62 -0.17
CA ALA A 10 -5.27 12.71 0.96
C ALA A 10 -6.66 12.78 1.65
N PRO A 11 -7.25 13.96 1.96
CA PRO A 11 -8.54 14.03 2.66
C PRO A 11 -9.73 13.56 1.81
N VAL A 12 -9.60 13.62 0.47
CA VAL A 12 -10.68 13.27 -0.46
C VAL A 12 -10.51 11.86 -1.02
N TYR A 13 -9.28 11.38 -1.05
CA TYR A 13 -8.90 10.09 -1.64
C TYR A 13 -9.63 8.92 -0.97
N GLU A 14 -9.72 8.92 0.35
CA GLU A 14 -10.43 7.87 1.09
C GLU A 14 -11.91 7.75 0.66
N LYS A 15 -12.60 8.89 0.48
CA LYS A 15 -14.00 8.91 0.04
C LYS A 15 -14.16 8.37 -1.38
N ALA A 16 -13.23 8.74 -2.28
CA ALA A 16 -13.25 8.25 -3.65
C ALA A 16 -13.02 6.74 -3.72
N MET A 17 -12.08 6.21 -2.91
CA MET A 17 -11.78 4.77 -2.88
C MET A 17 -12.90 3.92 -2.27
N ARG A 18 -13.71 4.49 -1.37
CA ARG A 18 -14.89 3.80 -0.81
C ARG A 18 -15.98 3.52 -1.85
N LEU A 19 -15.98 4.22 -2.99
CA LEU A 19 -16.92 3.97 -4.08
C LEU A 19 -16.58 2.72 -4.89
N ASP A 20 -15.33 2.26 -4.84
CA ASP A 20 -14.85 1.08 -5.60
C ASP A 20 -14.73 -0.18 -4.71
N ARG A 21 -15.79 -0.42 -3.92
CA ARG A 21 -15.83 -1.46 -2.88
C ARG A 21 -15.51 -2.88 -3.40
N ARG A 22 -15.84 -3.21 -4.64
CA ARG A 22 -15.68 -4.56 -5.20
C ARG A 22 -14.22 -5.02 -5.24
N TYR A 23 -13.30 -4.14 -5.66
CA TYR A 23 -11.87 -4.47 -5.76
C TYR A 23 -11.22 -4.62 -4.39
N TYR A 24 -11.60 -3.73 -3.44
CA TYR A 24 -11.15 -3.84 -2.06
C TYR A 24 -11.68 -5.10 -1.39
N GLN A 25 -12.94 -5.46 -1.60
CA GLN A 25 -13.51 -6.67 -1.04
C GLN A 25 -12.76 -7.93 -1.50
N TYR A 26 -12.40 -8.01 -2.78
CA TYR A 26 -11.58 -9.11 -3.29
C TYR A 26 -10.23 -9.23 -2.58
N MET A 27 -9.57 -8.10 -2.30
CA MET A 27 -8.31 -8.08 -1.56
C MET A 27 -8.50 -8.45 -0.09
N TYR A 28 -9.55 -7.93 0.54
CA TYR A 28 -9.90 -8.23 1.93
C TYR A 28 -10.15 -9.71 2.18
N ASP A 29 -10.75 -10.39 1.21
CA ASP A 29 -11.09 -11.81 1.33
C ASP A 29 -9.88 -12.73 1.12
N ARG A 30 -8.88 -12.30 0.34
CA ARG A 30 -7.78 -13.17 -0.11
C ARG A 30 -6.43 -12.91 0.55
N ILE A 31 -6.11 -11.66 0.84
CA ILE A 31 -4.81 -11.30 1.37
C ILE A 31 -4.58 -11.85 2.80
N PRO A 32 -5.56 -11.78 3.72
CA PRO A 32 -5.34 -12.22 5.11
C PRO A 32 -4.78 -13.63 5.27
N ALA A 33 -5.24 -14.57 4.45
CA ALA A 33 -4.76 -15.95 4.49
C ALA A 33 -3.28 -16.08 4.10
N GLN A 34 -2.79 -15.21 3.21
CA GLN A 34 -1.41 -15.24 2.71
C GLN A 34 -0.43 -14.56 3.65
N ILE A 35 -0.90 -13.65 4.50
CA ILE A 35 -0.07 -12.85 5.42
C ILE A 35 -0.19 -13.25 6.88
N SER A 36 -0.98 -14.27 7.18
CA SER A 36 -1.22 -14.75 8.56
C SER A 36 0.08 -15.19 9.23
N GLY A 37 0.36 -14.65 10.41
CA GLY A 37 1.57 -14.93 11.20
C GLY A 37 2.87 -14.35 10.60
N LYS A 38 2.80 -13.54 9.55
CA LYS A 38 3.95 -13.01 8.80
C LYS A 38 4.35 -11.60 9.25
N GLU A 39 5.61 -11.25 8.97
CA GLU A 39 6.09 -9.88 9.00
C GLU A 39 5.90 -9.25 7.62
N VAL A 40 5.04 -8.22 7.57
CA VAL A 40 4.52 -7.65 6.33
C VAL A 40 4.92 -6.19 6.19
N LEU A 41 5.36 -5.81 4.99
CA LEU A 41 5.51 -4.41 4.59
C LEU A 41 4.45 -4.10 3.53
N GLU A 42 3.66 -3.04 3.72
CA GLU A 42 2.85 -2.44 2.65
C GLU A 42 3.49 -1.16 2.17
N ILE A 43 3.64 -1.02 0.87
CA ILE A 43 4.20 0.15 0.18
C ILE A 43 3.06 0.89 -0.52
N ALA A 44 3.09 2.23 -0.47
CA ALA A 44 2.07 3.11 -1.02
C ALA A 44 0.67 2.82 -0.44
N THR A 45 0.59 2.73 0.89
CA THR A 45 -0.64 2.40 1.63
C THR A 45 -1.73 3.46 1.50
N GLY A 46 -1.38 4.68 1.07
CA GLY A 46 -2.29 5.82 1.05
C GLY A 46 -2.86 6.12 2.45
N PRO A 47 -4.19 6.31 2.59
CA PRO A 47 -4.83 6.52 3.90
C PRO A 47 -4.98 5.23 4.74
N GLY A 48 -4.30 4.16 4.36
CA GLY A 48 -4.22 2.92 5.13
C GLY A 48 -5.45 2.02 5.07
N LEU A 49 -6.31 2.16 4.06
CA LEU A 49 -7.57 1.40 3.98
C LEU A 49 -7.34 -0.11 3.93
N LEU A 50 -6.41 -0.55 3.09
CA LEU A 50 -6.09 -1.98 2.95
C LEU A 50 -5.38 -2.48 4.21
N ALA A 51 -4.32 -1.79 4.66
CA ALA A 51 -3.56 -2.15 5.86
C ALA A 51 -4.46 -2.37 7.07
N LYS A 52 -5.32 -1.40 7.40
CA LYS A 52 -6.23 -1.46 8.55
C LYS A 52 -7.14 -2.69 8.52
N HIS A 53 -7.54 -3.10 7.32
CA HIS A 53 -8.45 -4.23 7.15
C HIS A 53 -7.74 -5.58 7.23
N VAL A 54 -6.55 -5.69 6.63
CA VAL A 54 -5.86 -6.98 6.50
C VAL A 54 -4.82 -7.27 7.59
N ALA A 55 -4.43 -6.28 8.40
CA ALA A 55 -3.34 -6.44 9.36
C ALA A 55 -3.63 -7.41 10.51
N HIS A 56 -4.90 -7.72 10.82
CA HIS A 56 -5.29 -8.45 12.01
C HIS A 56 -4.58 -9.81 12.20
N PRO A 57 -4.42 -10.65 11.16
CA PRO A 57 -3.76 -11.95 11.30
C PRO A 57 -2.23 -11.87 11.24
N THR A 58 -1.62 -10.71 11.00
CA THR A 58 -0.17 -10.59 10.85
C THR A 58 0.55 -10.70 12.19
N LYS A 59 1.81 -11.14 12.18
CA LYS A 59 2.70 -11.02 13.33
C LYS A 59 3.06 -9.54 13.57
N ARG A 60 3.39 -8.83 12.51
CA ARG A 60 3.68 -7.39 12.46
C ARG A 60 3.42 -6.87 11.06
N MET A 61 2.86 -5.68 10.96
CA MET A 61 2.70 -5.00 9.68
C MET A 61 3.19 -3.55 9.76
N VAL A 62 4.02 -3.17 8.81
CA VAL A 62 4.42 -1.78 8.60
C VAL A 62 3.80 -1.33 7.29
N ALA A 63 3.03 -0.25 7.32
CA ALA A 63 2.41 0.33 6.14
C ALA A 63 3.03 1.70 5.85
N THR A 64 3.56 1.86 4.65
CA THR A 64 4.33 3.05 4.27
C THR A 64 3.72 3.78 3.11
N ASP A 65 3.93 5.10 3.10
CA ASP A 65 3.61 5.95 1.96
C ASP A 65 4.66 7.06 1.84
N TYR A 66 4.88 7.55 0.64
CA TYR A 66 5.77 8.69 0.39
C TYR A 66 5.18 10.02 0.87
N SER A 67 3.85 10.12 0.90
CA SER A 67 3.11 11.32 1.32
C SER A 67 2.92 11.34 2.83
N GLU A 68 3.43 12.38 3.49
CA GLU A 68 3.15 12.64 4.90
C GLU A 68 1.65 12.89 5.14
N GLY A 69 0.94 13.51 4.18
CA GLY A 69 -0.49 13.73 4.22
C GLY A 69 -1.27 12.43 4.29
N MET A 70 -0.91 11.45 3.44
CA MET A 70 -1.51 10.11 3.47
C MET A 70 -1.26 9.40 4.80
N ILE A 71 -0.05 9.45 5.32
CA ILE A 71 0.27 8.84 6.62
C ILE A 71 -0.47 9.53 7.78
N ARG A 72 -0.66 10.84 7.74
CA ARG A 72 -1.52 11.52 8.74
C ARG A 72 -2.96 11.03 8.69
N GLU A 73 -3.54 10.84 7.50
CA GLU A 73 -4.88 10.27 7.35
C GLU A 73 -4.91 8.79 7.81
N ALA A 74 -3.91 8.01 7.44
CA ALA A 74 -3.80 6.61 7.84
C ALA A 74 -3.76 6.42 9.36
N LYS A 75 -3.14 7.32 10.10
CA LYS A 75 -3.08 7.27 11.57
C LYS A 75 -4.37 7.65 12.28
N LYS A 76 -5.39 8.14 11.56
CA LYS A 76 -6.69 8.46 12.17
C LYS A 76 -7.52 7.21 12.44
N GLY A 77 -8.33 7.29 13.50
CA GLY A 77 -9.20 6.18 13.90
C GLY A 77 -8.46 5.03 14.59
N SER A 78 -9.14 3.91 14.73
CA SER A 78 -8.59 2.70 15.35
C SER A 78 -8.08 1.71 14.30
N TYR A 79 -7.03 1.01 14.65
CA TYR A 79 -6.44 -0.07 13.84
C TYR A 79 -5.72 -1.08 14.74
N PRO A 80 -5.42 -2.30 14.22
CA PRO A 80 -4.78 -3.35 15.01
C PRO A 80 -3.42 -2.93 15.60
N ALA A 81 -3.12 -3.37 16.82
CA ALA A 81 -1.90 -2.98 17.54
C ALA A 81 -0.59 -3.37 16.83
N GLN A 82 -0.61 -4.45 16.02
CA GLN A 82 0.54 -4.91 15.22
C GLN A 82 0.79 -4.09 13.96
N LEU A 83 -0.13 -3.18 13.59
CA LEU A 83 0.02 -2.28 12.44
C LEU A 83 0.67 -0.96 12.85
N THR A 84 1.68 -0.56 12.11
CA THR A 84 2.31 0.77 12.24
C THR A 84 2.36 1.48 10.91
N PHE A 85 2.29 2.81 10.94
CA PHE A 85 2.36 3.66 9.74
C PHE A 85 3.61 4.54 9.77
N ALA A 86 4.35 4.57 8.65
CA ALA A 86 5.57 5.37 8.49
C ALA A 86 5.66 6.02 7.11
N VAL A 87 6.33 7.17 7.04
CA VAL A 87 6.70 7.76 5.75
C VAL A 87 7.93 7.05 5.23
N ALA A 88 7.91 6.61 3.97
CA ALA A 88 9.06 5.99 3.32
C ALA A 88 8.99 6.16 1.80
N ASP A 89 10.17 6.30 1.19
CA ASP A 89 10.34 6.24 -0.25
C ASP A 89 10.50 4.78 -0.69
N ALA A 90 9.65 4.34 -1.62
CA ALA A 90 9.69 2.97 -2.14
C ALA A 90 11.01 2.65 -2.87
N THR A 91 11.72 3.68 -3.38
CA THR A 91 12.99 3.54 -4.09
C THR A 91 14.22 3.54 -3.17
N ALA A 92 14.02 3.80 -1.86
CA ALA A 92 15.05 3.82 -0.82
C ALA A 92 14.45 3.45 0.54
N LEU A 93 14.02 2.21 0.69
CA LEU A 93 13.34 1.73 1.88
C LEU A 93 14.27 1.72 3.11
N PRO A 94 13.87 2.32 4.25
CA PRO A 94 14.71 2.42 5.45
C PRO A 94 14.71 1.12 6.28
N TYR A 95 14.71 -0.03 5.60
CA TYR A 95 14.71 -1.35 6.24
C TYR A 95 15.91 -2.17 5.78
N PRO A 96 16.50 -3.02 6.63
CA PRO A 96 17.55 -3.95 6.23
C PRO A 96 17.08 -4.94 5.16
N ALA A 97 18.03 -5.57 4.47
CA ALA A 97 17.73 -6.73 3.62
C ALA A 97 17.08 -7.85 4.45
N ASP A 98 16.31 -8.71 3.81
CA ASP A 98 15.68 -9.90 4.41
C ASP A 98 14.85 -9.57 5.69
N SER A 99 14.14 -8.44 5.71
CA SER A 99 13.37 -7.98 6.86
C SER A 99 11.93 -8.47 6.89
N PHE A 100 11.33 -8.77 5.72
CA PHE A 100 9.90 -9.07 5.61
C PHE A 100 9.64 -10.41 4.92
N ASP A 101 8.62 -11.12 5.39
CA ASP A 101 8.13 -12.35 4.76
C ASP A 101 7.27 -12.03 3.53
N VAL A 102 6.54 -10.91 3.59
CA VAL A 102 5.63 -10.47 2.52
C VAL A 102 5.79 -8.96 2.31
N VAL A 103 5.84 -8.56 1.05
CA VAL A 103 5.65 -7.16 0.64
C VAL A 103 4.33 -7.06 -0.14
N LEU A 104 3.51 -6.11 0.26
CA LEU A 104 2.24 -5.76 -0.38
C LEU A 104 2.35 -4.38 -1.02
N ILE A 105 1.98 -4.26 -2.30
CA ILE A 105 1.89 -2.99 -3.01
C ILE A 105 0.67 -3.01 -3.92
N ALA A 106 -0.39 -2.30 -3.52
CA ALA A 106 -1.65 -2.34 -4.23
C ALA A 106 -1.85 -1.11 -5.10
N ASN A 107 -2.09 -1.33 -6.39
CA ASN A 107 -2.48 -0.30 -7.36
C ASN A 107 -1.55 0.93 -7.40
N ALA A 108 -0.24 0.75 -7.22
CA ALA A 108 0.73 1.84 -7.13
C ALA A 108 1.90 1.74 -8.10
N LEU A 109 2.41 0.54 -8.41
CA LEU A 109 3.61 0.37 -9.26
C LEU A 109 3.49 1.08 -10.62
N HIS A 110 2.32 1.05 -11.24
CA HIS A 110 2.09 1.63 -12.57
C HIS A 110 2.08 3.17 -12.60
N VAL A 111 2.02 3.82 -11.44
CA VAL A 111 2.06 5.30 -11.31
C VAL A 111 3.36 5.81 -10.70
N MET A 112 4.28 4.91 -10.35
CA MET A 112 5.61 5.29 -9.84
C MET A 112 6.50 5.77 -10.98
N PRO A 113 7.33 6.81 -10.76
CA PRO A 113 8.27 7.30 -11.78
C PRO A 113 9.37 6.29 -12.10
N GLU A 114 9.82 5.55 -11.09
CA GLU A 114 10.95 4.62 -11.16
C GLU A 114 10.57 3.26 -10.56
N PRO A 115 9.63 2.52 -11.19
CA PRO A 115 9.11 1.26 -10.63
C PRO A 115 10.19 0.18 -10.52
N GLU A 116 11.23 0.22 -11.35
CA GLU A 116 12.36 -0.72 -11.32
C GLU A 116 13.18 -0.56 -10.03
N LEU A 117 13.39 0.68 -9.56
CA LEU A 117 14.07 0.93 -8.29
C LEU A 117 13.22 0.45 -7.12
N ALA A 118 11.93 0.70 -7.15
CA ALA A 118 11.01 0.18 -6.13
C ALA A 118 11.01 -1.35 -6.10
N LEU A 119 11.01 -2.03 -7.25
CA LEU A 119 11.11 -3.48 -7.33
C LEU A 119 12.44 -4.02 -6.81
N ALA A 120 13.54 -3.32 -7.07
CA ALA A 120 14.85 -3.68 -6.51
C ALA A 120 14.87 -3.60 -4.98
N GLU A 121 14.30 -2.54 -4.40
CA GLU A 121 14.16 -2.39 -2.95
C GLU A 121 13.22 -3.43 -2.35
N ILE A 122 12.08 -3.71 -3.00
CA ILE A 122 11.17 -4.80 -2.62
C ILE A 122 11.93 -6.13 -2.55
N ASN A 123 12.69 -6.46 -3.59
CA ASN A 123 13.48 -7.69 -3.62
C ASN A 123 14.54 -7.72 -2.52
N ARG A 124 15.17 -6.60 -2.21
CA ARG A 124 16.18 -6.49 -1.16
C ARG A 124 15.61 -6.72 0.24
N VAL A 125 14.45 -6.15 0.54
CA VAL A 125 13.84 -6.26 1.88
C VAL A 125 13.04 -7.55 2.08
N LEU A 126 12.66 -8.25 1.02
CA LEU A 126 12.05 -9.57 1.10
C LEU A 126 13.07 -10.62 1.52
N ARG A 127 12.67 -11.49 2.43
CA ARG A 127 13.42 -12.70 2.76
C ARG A 127 13.47 -13.66 1.57
N THR A 128 14.49 -14.48 1.51
CA THR A 128 14.55 -15.58 0.52
C THR A 128 13.29 -16.45 0.62
N GLY A 129 12.60 -16.63 -0.50
CA GLY A 129 11.30 -17.31 -0.54
C GLY A 129 10.12 -16.47 -0.07
N GLY A 130 10.33 -15.18 0.19
CA GLY A 130 9.27 -14.24 0.53
C GLY A 130 8.30 -13.98 -0.64
N LEU A 131 7.15 -13.43 -0.33
CA LEU A 131 6.05 -13.23 -1.28
C LEU A 131 5.85 -11.74 -1.59
N LEU A 132 5.82 -11.37 -2.86
CA LEU A 132 5.31 -10.09 -3.34
C LEU A 132 3.83 -10.23 -3.75
N ILE A 133 2.96 -9.41 -3.16
CA ILE A 133 1.55 -9.30 -3.53
C ILE A 133 1.35 -7.91 -4.14
N ALA A 134 1.11 -7.85 -5.46
CA ALA A 134 1.00 -6.60 -6.20
C ALA A 134 -0.30 -6.52 -7.04
N PRO A 135 -1.48 -6.43 -6.39
CA PRO A 135 -2.73 -6.30 -7.11
C PRO A 135 -2.81 -4.95 -7.82
N ASN A 136 -3.19 -4.97 -9.09
CA ASN A 136 -3.47 -3.78 -9.88
C ASN A 136 -4.88 -3.83 -10.44
N PHE A 137 -5.58 -2.71 -10.38
CA PHE A 137 -6.90 -2.58 -10.98
C PHE A 137 -6.75 -2.31 -12.48
N VAL A 138 -7.02 -3.30 -13.29
CA VAL A 138 -7.13 -3.14 -14.74
C VAL A 138 -8.62 -2.93 -15.09
N GLY A 139 -9.07 -1.69 -15.09
CA GLY A 139 -10.45 -1.34 -15.41
C GLY A 139 -10.60 -0.91 -16.87
N HIS A 140 -11.41 -1.61 -17.64
CA HIS A 140 -12.05 -1.06 -18.82
C HIS A 140 -13.25 -0.25 -18.32
N GLY A 141 -13.04 0.91 -17.71
CA GLY A 141 -14.15 1.52 -17.02
C GLY A 141 -14.11 3.04 -16.94
N THR A 142 -15.28 3.58 -17.11
CA THR A 142 -15.74 4.94 -16.85
C THR A 142 -15.67 5.36 -15.36
N GLY A 143 -14.94 4.64 -14.53
CA GLY A 143 -14.83 4.90 -13.10
C GLY A 143 -14.03 6.17 -12.78
N ILE A 144 -14.34 6.81 -11.66
CA ILE A 144 -13.65 8.03 -11.17
C ILE A 144 -12.13 7.81 -11.06
N LEU A 145 -11.69 6.62 -10.66
CA LEU A 145 -10.28 6.23 -10.54
C LEU A 145 -9.55 6.21 -11.90
N SER A 146 -10.16 5.69 -12.96
CA SER A 146 -9.54 5.71 -14.30
C SER A 146 -9.34 7.13 -14.80
N ARG A 147 -10.21 8.07 -14.40
CA ARG A 147 -10.12 9.50 -14.75
C ARG A 147 -9.05 10.24 -13.93
N ILE A 148 -8.78 9.82 -12.70
CA ILE A 148 -7.71 10.41 -11.87
C ILE A 148 -6.36 9.87 -12.33
N CYS A 149 -6.21 8.56 -12.53
CA CYS A 149 -4.97 7.95 -13.00
C CYS A 149 -4.60 8.33 -14.46
N SER A 150 -5.57 8.64 -15.32
CA SER A 150 -5.29 9.08 -16.70
C SER A 150 -4.87 10.55 -16.82
N LYS A 151 -4.91 11.32 -15.74
CA LYS A 151 -4.50 12.74 -15.71
C LYS A 151 -3.22 12.99 -14.91
N LEU A 152 -2.62 11.95 -14.34
CA LEU A 152 -1.33 11.94 -13.68
C LEU A 152 -0.26 11.38 -14.61
#